data_d877fa3bd83867067b0e4c323ddeefed
#
_entry.id   d877fa3bd83867067b0e4c323ddeefed
#
_cell.length_a   1.000
_cell.length_b   1.000
_cell.length_c   1.000
_cell.angle_alpha   90.00
_cell.angle_beta   90.00
_cell.angle_gamma   90.00
#
_symmetry.space_group_name_H-M   'P 1'
#
loop_
_entity.id
_entity.type
_entity.pdbx_description
1 polymer ?
#
loop_
_entity_poly.entity_id
_entity_poly.type
_entity_poly.pdbx_seq_one_letter_code
_entity_poly.pdbx_strand_id
1 'polypeptide(L)'
;MRTIRLISFGYLHLPTGPDGAPVPPAADRIEDVRDRLRDPAAARDILDLDGLNPRVQDVVLATPGARELLANLADYADLPAGPSRIAIGCAGGKHRASGLTELLARALRDRGREVVVEHLHVHLRRVLTTPASTRTADTEQETTR
;
A
#
# COMPACT_ATOMS: atom_id res chain seq x y z
N MET A 1 -11.18 -8.94 22.15
CA MET A 1 -10.14 -8.15 21.48
C MET A 1 -10.73 -7.41 20.32
N ARG A 2 -10.24 -6.22 20.07
CA ARG A 2 -10.71 -5.44 18.92
C ARG A 2 -10.25 -6.06 17.61
N THR A 3 -11.03 -5.87 16.56
CA THR A 3 -10.64 -6.21 15.21
C THR A 3 -9.68 -5.16 14.69
N ILE A 4 -8.61 -5.59 14.04
CA ILE A 4 -7.65 -4.70 13.42
C ILE A 4 -7.99 -4.59 11.93
N ARG A 5 -8.17 -3.37 11.43
CA ARG A 5 -8.45 -3.13 10.02
C ARG A 5 -7.20 -2.62 9.34
N LEU A 6 -6.83 -3.29 8.25
CA LEU A 6 -5.69 -2.91 7.44
C LEU A 6 -6.19 -2.46 6.07
N ILE A 7 -5.70 -1.33 5.61
CA ILE A 7 -6.12 -0.73 4.34
C ILE A 7 -4.87 -0.48 3.50
N SER A 8 -4.85 -1.00 2.27
CA SER A 8 -3.80 -0.63 1.32
C SER A 8 -4.37 0.34 0.29
N PHE A 9 -3.54 1.26 -0.17
CA PHE A 9 -3.97 2.25 -1.15
C PHE A 9 -2.79 2.76 -1.97
N GLY A 10 -3.13 3.46 -3.06
CA GLY A 10 -2.15 4.12 -3.91
C GLY A 10 -2.39 5.62 -3.90
N TYR A 11 -1.35 6.39 -3.57
CA TYR A 11 -1.47 7.85 -3.51
C TYR A 11 -1.94 8.45 -4.84
N LEU A 12 -1.57 7.84 -5.96
CA LEU A 12 -1.92 8.35 -7.29
C LEU A 12 -3.40 8.14 -7.64
N HIS A 13 -4.11 7.31 -6.86
CA HIS A 13 -5.54 7.05 -7.07
C HIS A 13 -6.42 7.75 -6.03
N LEU A 14 -5.82 8.46 -5.07
CA LEU A 14 -6.59 9.13 -4.03
C LEU A 14 -7.31 10.36 -4.56
N PRO A 15 -8.47 10.70 -3.97
CA PRO A 15 -9.09 11.98 -4.27
C PRO A 15 -8.20 13.11 -3.76
N THR A 16 -8.31 14.29 -4.39
CA THR A 16 -7.60 15.48 -3.93
C THR A 16 -8.52 16.35 -3.11
N GLY A 17 -7.96 16.95 -2.06
CA GLY A 17 -8.66 17.92 -1.24
C GLY A 17 -8.64 19.31 -1.82
N PRO A 18 -9.22 20.30 -1.10
CA PRO A 18 -9.28 21.68 -1.58
C PRO A 18 -7.91 22.30 -1.82
N ASP A 19 -6.88 21.82 -1.13
CA ASP A 19 -5.50 22.30 -1.30
C ASP A 19 -4.76 21.59 -2.44
N GLY A 20 -5.43 20.69 -3.16
CA GLY A 20 -4.81 19.93 -4.24
C GLY A 20 -3.99 18.73 -3.78
N ALA A 21 -3.91 18.49 -2.48
CA ALA A 21 -3.15 17.36 -1.95
C ALA A 21 -4.02 16.10 -1.92
N PRO A 22 -3.42 14.90 -2.08
CA PRO A 22 -4.17 13.66 -1.96
C PRO A 22 -4.69 13.48 -0.53
N VAL A 23 -5.89 12.93 -0.42
CA VAL A 23 -6.54 12.67 0.87
C VAL A 23 -6.46 11.18 1.15
N PRO A 24 -5.60 10.74 2.09
CA PRO A 24 -5.50 9.33 2.42
C PRO A 24 -6.72 8.84 3.20
N PRO A 25 -6.93 7.52 3.26
CA PRO A 25 -8.00 6.96 4.09
C PRO A 25 -7.80 7.34 5.56
N ALA A 26 -8.89 7.52 6.27
CA ALA A 26 -8.83 7.77 7.70
C ALA A 26 -8.26 6.53 8.41
N ALA A 27 -7.24 6.72 9.23
CA ALA A 27 -6.61 5.64 9.97
C ALA A 27 -5.86 6.20 11.17
N ASP A 28 -5.62 5.32 12.15
CA ASP A 28 -4.84 5.69 13.34
C ASP A 28 -3.36 5.86 13.01
N ARG A 29 -2.89 5.10 12.02
CA ARG A 29 -1.53 5.24 11.48
C ARG A 29 -1.58 5.09 9.98
N ILE A 30 -0.91 6.00 9.29
CA ILE A 30 -0.72 5.95 7.85
C ILE A 30 0.75 5.74 7.58
N GLU A 31 1.08 4.63 6.93
CA GLU A 31 2.45 4.30 6.59
C GLU A 31 2.67 4.56 5.10
N ASP A 32 3.49 5.56 4.82
CA ASP A 32 3.84 5.93 3.45
C ASP A 32 5.11 5.22 3.05
N VAL A 33 4.99 4.28 2.11
CA VAL A 33 6.13 3.50 1.64
C VAL A 33 6.54 3.85 0.21
N ARG A 34 6.10 5.03 -0.29
CA ARG A 34 6.43 5.44 -1.65
C ARG A 34 7.94 5.48 -1.91
N ASP A 35 8.69 5.96 -0.94
CA ASP A 35 10.14 6.19 -1.10
C ASP A 35 10.98 5.27 -0.23
N ARG A 36 10.39 4.30 0.44
CA ARG A 36 11.09 3.53 1.46
C ARG A 36 11.41 2.11 1.06
N LEU A 37 10.55 1.49 0.32
CA LEU A 37 10.74 0.12 -0.13
C LEU A 37 11.03 0.14 -1.62
N ARG A 38 11.86 -0.83 -2.04
CA ARG A 38 12.12 -1.00 -3.45
C ARG A 38 10.83 -1.32 -4.19
N ASP A 39 10.64 -0.69 -5.34
CA ASP A 39 9.46 -0.94 -6.15
C ASP A 39 9.53 -2.34 -6.78
N PRO A 40 8.65 -3.26 -6.39
CA PRO A 40 8.61 -4.58 -7.00
C PRO A 40 8.34 -4.55 -8.51
N ALA A 41 7.73 -3.49 -9.01
CA ALA A 41 7.46 -3.35 -10.45
C ALA A 41 8.75 -3.28 -11.27
N ALA A 42 9.91 -3.05 -10.64
CA ALA A 42 11.19 -3.13 -11.33
C ALA A 42 11.54 -4.57 -11.73
N ALA A 43 10.96 -5.55 -11.08
CA ALA A 43 11.11 -6.96 -11.47
C ALA A 43 10.08 -7.27 -12.55
N ARG A 44 10.53 -7.47 -13.77
CA ARG A 44 9.64 -7.59 -14.92
C ARG A 44 8.67 -8.76 -14.83
N ASP A 45 9.11 -9.85 -14.19
CA ASP A 45 8.30 -11.06 -14.12
C ASP A 45 7.11 -10.95 -13.17
N ILE A 46 7.04 -9.90 -12.34
CA ILE A 46 5.91 -9.69 -11.44
C ILE A 46 5.10 -8.44 -11.78
N LEU A 47 5.44 -7.79 -12.90
CA LEU A 47 4.83 -6.51 -13.26
C LEU A 47 3.30 -6.59 -13.35
N ASP A 48 2.77 -7.69 -13.86
CA ASP A 48 1.34 -7.91 -14.04
C ASP A 48 0.68 -8.57 -12.83
N LEU A 49 1.46 -8.92 -11.82
CA LEU A 49 0.95 -9.49 -10.58
C LEU A 49 0.68 -8.37 -9.58
N ASP A 50 -0.05 -8.66 -8.53
CA ASP A 50 -0.31 -7.70 -7.46
C ASP A 50 0.15 -8.26 -6.11
N GLY A 51 -0.02 -7.46 -5.05
CA GLY A 51 0.45 -7.81 -3.72
C GLY A 51 -0.26 -8.99 -3.06
N LEU A 52 -1.35 -9.49 -3.65
CA LEU A 52 -1.99 -10.70 -3.17
C LEU A 52 -1.23 -11.94 -3.63
N ASN A 53 -0.35 -11.81 -4.60
CA ASN A 53 0.44 -12.91 -5.12
C ASN A 53 1.69 -13.12 -4.25
N PRO A 54 1.97 -14.36 -3.82
CA PRO A 54 3.14 -14.64 -2.96
C PRO A 54 4.47 -14.19 -3.55
N ARG A 55 4.64 -14.23 -4.86
CA ARG A 55 5.89 -13.78 -5.50
C ARG A 55 6.14 -12.29 -5.28
N VAL A 56 5.07 -11.49 -5.37
CA VAL A 56 5.18 -10.05 -5.09
C VAL A 56 5.52 -9.84 -3.62
N GLN A 57 4.88 -10.57 -2.73
CA GLN A 57 5.16 -10.50 -1.30
C GLN A 57 6.62 -10.84 -0.99
N ASP A 58 7.16 -11.87 -1.66
CA ASP A 58 8.56 -12.25 -1.50
C ASP A 58 9.50 -11.14 -1.93
N VAL A 59 9.20 -10.47 -3.06
CA VAL A 59 10.01 -9.36 -3.54
C VAL A 59 9.97 -8.19 -2.56
N VAL A 60 8.78 -7.86 -2.04
CA VAL A 60 8.63 -6.80 -1.04
C VAL A 60 9.44 -7.14 0.21
N LEU A 61 9.32 -8.37 0.69
CA LEU A 61 9.97 -8.79 1.92
C LEU A 61 11.50 -8.85 1.79
N ALA A 62 11.99 -9.12 0.58
CA ALA A 62 13.43 -9.14 0.31
C ALA A 62 14.05 -7.75 0.27
N THR A 63 13.24 -6.70 0.28
CA THR A 63 13.73 -5.32 0.25
C THR A 63 14.39 -4.98 1.58
N PRO A 64 15.55 -4.30 1.56
CA PRO A 64 16.19 -3.88 2.82
C PRO A 64 15.24 -3.05 3.68
N GLY A 65 15.13 -3.42 4.95
CA GLY A 65 14.28 -2.74 5.92
C GLY A 65 12.83 -3.22 5.96
N ALA A 66 12.42 -4.05 5.01
CA ALA A 66 11.03 -4.50 4.96
C ALA A 66 10.65 -5.37 6.15
N ARG A 67 11.54 -6.28 6.56
CA ARG A 67 11.26 -7.16 7.71
C ARG A 67 11.15 -6.36 8.99
N GLU A 68 12.03 -5.38 9.17
CA GLU A 68 12.01 -4.50 10.34
C GLU A 68 10.75 -3.66 10.39
N LEU A 69 10.34 -3.10 9.25
CA LEU A 69 9.10 -2.34 9.16
C LEU A 69 7.89 -3.22 9.46
N LEU A 70 7.87 -4.43 8.92
CA LEU A 70 6.78 -5.38 9.17
C LEU A 70 6.67 -5.70 10.65
N ALA A 71 7.80 -5.97 11.32
CA ALA A 71 7.82 -6.26 12.75
C ALA A 71 7.34 -5.04 13.55
N ASN A 72 7.77 -3.85 13.17
CA ASN A 72 7.36 -2.61 13.84
C ASN A 72 5.84 -2.41 13.71
N LEU A 73 5.31 -2.60 12.52
CA LEU A 73 3.86 -2.46 12.29
C LEU A 73 3.06 -3.51 13.07
N ALA A 74 3.55 -4.75 13.10
CA ALA A 74 2.88 -5.81 13.83
C ALA A 74 2.87 -5.53 15.34
N ASP A 75 3.99 -5.09 15.88
CA ASP A 75 4.07 -4.75 17.32
C ASP A 75 3.15 -3.58 17.65
N TYR A 76 3.14 -2.56 16.80
CA TYR A 76 2.26 -1.40 16.99
C TYR A 76 0.79 -1.82 16.94
N ALA A 77 0.40 -2.62 15.97
CA ALA A 77 -0.97 -3.07 15.82
C ALA A 77 -1.44 -3.91 16.99
N ASP A 78 -0.51 -4.64 17.61
CA ASP A 78 -0.83 -5.60 18.66
C ASP A 78 -0.80 -4.99 20.06
N LEU A 79 -0.53 -3.68 20.19
CA LEU A 79 -0.54 -3.02 21.48
C LEU A 79 -1.91 -3.16 22.15
N PRO A 80 -1.96 -3.34 23.50
CA PRO A 80 -3.25 -3.51 24.18
C PRO A 80 -4.25 -2.38 23.95
N ALA A 81 -3.76 -1.14 23.89
CA ALA A 81 -4.59 0.03 23.60
C ALA A 81 -4.28 0.57 22.21
N GLY A 82 -3.85 -0.29 21.31
CA GLY A 82 -3.35 0.11 20.03
C GLY A 82 -4.44 0.47 19.01
N PRO A 83 -4.03 0.65 17.78
CA PRO A 83 -4.91 1.15 16.74
C PRO A 83 -6.00 0.14 16.38
N SER A 84 -7.08 0.66 15.81
CA SER A 84 -8.11 -0.17 15.15
C SER A 84 -7.87 -0.22 13.65
N ARG A 85 -7.17 0.76 13.09
CA ARG A 85 -7.07 0.93 11.64
C ARG A 85 -5.70 1.44 11.26
N ILE A 86 -5.03 0.71 10.35
CA ILE A 86 -3.73 1.09 9.80
C ILE A 86 -3.86 1.12 8.29
N ALA A 87 -3.41 2.20 7.66
CA ALA A 87 -3.39 2.35 6.21
C ALA A 87 -1.95 2.37 5.71
N ILE A 88 -1.68 1.62 4.65
CA ILE A 88 -0.36 1.53 4.03
C ILE A 88 -0.49 1.97 2.59
N GLY A 89 0.29 2.97 2.19
CA GLY A 89 0.20 3.55 0.85
C GLY A 89 1.52 3.52 0.10
N CYS A 90 1.46 3.14 -1.16
CA CYS A 90 2.56 3.32 -2.11
C CYS A 90 2.05 4.16 -3.28
N ALA A 91 2.82 4.29 -4.36
CA ALA A 91 2.39 5.14 -5.47
C ALA A 91 1.08 4.64 -6.09
N GLY A 92 1.04 3.39 -6.52
CA GLY A 92 -0.13 2.85 -7.22
C GLY A 92 -1.02 1.93 -6.40
N GLY A 93 -0.55 1.44 -5.26
CA GLY A 93 -1.33 0.52 -4.42
C GLY A 93 -1.35 -0.92 -4.90
N LYS A 94 -0.63 -1.23 -5.98
CA LYS A 94 -0.68 -2.56 -6.60
C LYS A 94 0.31 -3.55 -6.01
N HIS A 95 1.50 -3.12 -5.63
CA HIS A 95 2.59 -4.03 -5.24
C HIS A 95 3.03 -3.84 -3.79
N ARG A 96 3.71 -2.73 -3.48
CA ARG A 96 4.34 -2.53 -2.16
C ARG A 96 3.30 -2.45 -1.05
N ALA A 97 2.29 -1.59 -1.22
CA ALA A 97 1.29 -1.38 -0.19
C ALA A 97 0.46 -2.65 0.02
N SER A 98 -0.06 -3.24 -1.05
CA SER A 98 -0.90 -4.43 -0.92
C SER A 98 -0.09 -5.63 -0.44
N GLY A 99 1.15 -5.79 -0.91
CA GLY A 99 2.01 -6.89 -0.47
C GLY A 99 2.36 -6.80 1.00
N LEU A 100 2.76 -5.61 1.46
CA LEU A 100 3.09 -5.41 2.87
C LEU A 100 1.86 -5.60 3.75
N THR A 101 0.69 -5.15 3.29
CA THR A 101 -0.57 -5.31 4.02
C THR A 101 -0.92 -6.79 4.19
N GLU A 102 -0.76 -7.60 3.14
CA GLU A 102 -1.00 -9.05 3.23
C GLU A 102 -0.04 -9.73 4.21
N LEU A 103 1.24 -9.35 4.16
CA LEU A 103 2.24 -9.87 5.08
C LEU A 103 1.91 -9.48 6.52
N LEU A 104 1.48 -8.25 6.75
CA LEU A 104 1.11 -7.77 8.08
C LEU A 104 -0.13 -8.51 8.59
N ALA A 105 -1.14 -8.71 7.73
CA ALA A 105 -2.33 -9.45 8.11
C ALA A 105 -1.98 -10.86 8.56
N ARG A 106 -1.11 -11.52 7.80
CA ARG A 106 -0.66 -12.87 8.15
C ARG A 106 0.06 -12.90 9.48
N ALA A 107 0.96 -11.95 9.71
CA ALA A 107 1.71 -11.85 10.95
C ALA A 107 0.78 -11.65 12.16
N LEU A 108 -0.23 -10.81 12.01
CA LEU A 108 -1.18 -10.53 13.08
C LEU A 108 -2.11 -11.71 13.33
N ARG A 109 -2.55 -12.38 12.29
CA ARG A 109 -3.38 -13.58 12.42
C ARG A 109 -2.59 -14.70 13.10
N ASP A 110 -1.31 -14.82 12.81
CA ASP A 110 -0.43 -15.77 13.50
C ASP A 110 -0.29 -15.48 15.00
N ARG A 111 -0.51 -14.22 15.40
CA ARG A 111 -0.56 -13.81 16.81
C ARG A 111 -1.95 -13.98 17.41
N GLY A 112 -2.89 -14.57 16.69
CA GLY A 112 -4.25 -14.79 17.17
C GLY A 112 -5.17 -13.58 17.05
N ARG A 113 -4.77 -12.55 16.30
CA ARG A 113 -5.60 -11.37 16.13
C ARG A 113 -6.60 -11.55 14.99
N GLU A 114 -7.75 -10.94 15.16
CA GLU A 114 -8.76 -10.87 14.08
C GLU A 114 -8.44 -9.67 13.21
N VAL A 115 -8.27 -9.91 11.91
CA VAL A 115 -7.82 -8.87 10.96
C VAL A 115 -8.75 -8.84 9.77
N VAL A 116 -9.19 -7.64 9.40
CA VAL A 116 -9.95 -7.38 8.18
C VAL A 116 -9.05 -6.57 7.26
N VAL A 117 -8.93 -7.00 6.01
CA VAL A 117 -8.08 -6.35 5.01
C VAL A 117 -8.96 -5.73 3.94
N GLU A 118 -8.65 -4.51 3.56
CA GLU A 118 -9.29 -3.82 2.45
C GLU A 118 -8.22 -3.23 1.54
N HIS A 119 -8.24 -3.60 0.26
CA HIS A 119 -7.33 -3.06 -0.75
C HIS A 119 -8.13 -2.11 -1.64
N LEU A 120 -7.86 -0.82 -1.53
CA LEU A 120 -8.63 0.17 -2.28
C LEU A 120 -8.29 0.20 -3.76
N HIS A 121 -7.03 -0.04 -4.12
CA HIS A 121 -6.55 0.21 -5.48
C HIS A 121 -5.77 -0.95 -6.08
N VAL A 122 -5.76 -2.12 -5.45
CA VAL A 122 -4.90 -3.24 -5.88
C VAL A 122 -5.23 -3.72 -7.28
N HIS A 123 -6.47 -3.63 -7.69
CA HIS A 123 -6.92 -4.11 -9.00
C HIS A 123 -6.95 -3.01 -10.06
N LEU A 124 -6.57 -1.79 -9.71
CA LEU A 124 -6.56 -0.71 -10.67
C LEU A 124 -5.31 -0.80 -11.54
N ARG A 125 -5.40 -0.23 -12.74
CA ARG A 125 -4.26 -0.17 -13.64
C ARG A 125 -3.12 0.57 -12.97
N ARG A 126 -1.89 0.05 -13.14
CA ARG A 126 -0.70 0.73 -12.63
C ARG A 126 -0.58 2.10 -13.27
N VAL A 127 -0.37 3.12 -12.43
CA VAL A 127 -0.16 4.47 -12.93
C VAL A 127 1.30 4.63 -13.29
N LEU A 128 1.57 5.03 -14.52
CA LEU A 128 2.91 5.35 -15.00
C LEU A 128 3.11 6.85 -14.78
N THR A 129 4.03 7.20 -13.91
CA THR A 129 4.38 8.59 -13.72
C THR A 129 5.41 8.99 -14.76
N THR A 130 5.11 10.04 -15.51
CA THR A 130 6.08 10.63 -16.43
C THR A 130 6.56 11.94 -15.86
N PRO A 131 7.86 12.22 -15.95
CA PRO A 131 8.36 13.51 -15.51
C PRO A 131 7.68 14.61 -16.29
N ALA A 132 7.17 15.59 -15.61
CA ALA A 132 6.64 16.83 -16.18
C ALA A 132 5.41 16.67 -17.04
N SER A 133 4.80 15.72 -17.16
CA SER A 133 3.63 15.64 -18.03
C SER A 133 2.32 15.60 -17.37
N THR A 134 3.06 15.63 -17.36
CA THR A 134 2.29 15.67 -17.04
C THR A 134 1.19 16.04 -17.13
N ARG A 135 1.16 16.12 -17.23
CA ARG A 135 0.48 16.52 -17.38
C ARG A 135 -0.46 17.02 -17.74
N THR A 136 -0.51 17.27 -18.07
CA THR A 136 -1.18 17.71 -18.57
C THR A 136 -1.99 17.49 -19.13
N ALA A 137 -1.91 17.37 -19.27
CA ALA A 137 -2.42 17.04 -19.97
C ALA A 137 -3.19 16.53 -20.22
N ASP A 138 -3.02 16.29 -20.10
CA ASP A 138 -3.45 15.74 -20.60
C ASP A 138 -4.23 15.55 -20.49
N THR A 139 -4.36 15.59 -20.33
CA THR A 139 -4.87 15.31 -20.66
C THR A 139 -5.49 15.17 -21.00
N GLU A 140 -5.67 15.15 -21.25
CA GLU A 140 -5.94 14.80 -21.97
C GLU A 140 -6.30 14.22 -22.23
N GLN A 141 -6.36 14.05 -22.29
CA GLN A 141 -6.45 13.39 -22.74
C GLN A 141 -6.89 12.77 -22.51
N GLU A 142 -6.77 12.67 -22.37
CA GLU A 142 -6.94 12.04 -22.39
C GLU A 142 -7.58 11.75 -22.18
N THR A 143 -7.72 11.69 -22.20
CA THR A 143 -8.15 11.26 -22.32
C THR A 143 -8.61 10.76 -22.44
N THR A 144 -8.83 10.65 -22.55
CA THR A 144 -9.04 10.14 -22.81
C THR A 144 -9.15 9.66 -22.80
N ARG A 145 -9.31 9.48 -22.92
CA ARG A 145 -9.08 9.25 -22.82
C ARG A 145 -9.50 8.92 -22.93
#